data_c2e2fad18946ec1918479fc6f64e4264
#
_entry.id   c2e2fad18946ec1918479fc6f64e4264
#
_cell.length_a   1.000
_cell.length_b   1.000
_cell.length_c   1.000
_cell.angle_alpha   90.00
_cell.angle_beta   90.00
_cell.angle_gamma   90.00
#
_symmetry.space_group_name_H-M   'P 1'
#
loop_
_entity.id
_entity.type
_entity.pdbx_description
1 polymer ?
#
loop_
_entity_poly.entity_id
_entity_poly.type
_entity_poly.pdbx_seq_one_letter_code
_entity_poly.pdbx_strand_id
1 'polypeptide(L)'
;MTSWTERILQAFPEDLSPFWIVSDPDNLLLDERILRVLRDRGFEVLPFEDSIAFRVEYEERYRAAWDKGTSGTCKALILQFSATDLNLLPWDYLQRARTVDLSLADLMPKLNVSVIRQIDNAHLEKLFSAHNSFAPQVLGESMTKEFLLTHLFEINPHLMRKPEIFWREAFGLLYRGSVLPSLLAQHVAKILSDTAVGHLPIQDLLSSKSTMVRTVQSSWSRFLERQGVEIDHSDRDPGSETGTGFDIPFDHADIRVIVDTLFLEGALQPVSVRTAPATLPDWIKLGALQNPTNLRDLVSGGIGSAAAKLPAPDATHRDWTDAAKRLAETIYRFHELPSEDAAVLRPAMRQLQLEADTRLRDWVQKRFQDLPSLPVAKAPVMVHHIPRYLSMRRSTGEDKIALVVFDGMALDQWVQIREYLSSRAPDLTADENGCFAWLPSLTSVSRQALFSGLRPREFQASIETTAQEPSLWNRFWLENGLRAGEVYYRKAIKRTEQLAELEAAVSSPSIKVAGLVVDMIDELVHGAMLGKRGLSGQIQEWCETGFVEELFKLLIGKGFHVYVTADHGNVDAEGIGRLNQGVISEVRGERVRTYRRVRTRSGVIART
;
A
#
# COMPACT_ATOMS: atom_id res chain seq x y z
N MET A 1 -6.76 25.66 17.70
CA MET A 1 -6.85 26.05 16.26
C MET A 1 -7.83 25.10 15.60
N THR A 2 -8.71 25.62 14.75
CA THR A 2 -9.67 24.79 14.00
C THR A 2 -8.90 23.88 13.04
N SER A 3 -9.16 22.58 13.05
CA SER A 3 -8.60 21.63 12.08
C SER A 3 -9.14 21.90 10.67
N TRP A 4 -8.41 21.50 9.61
CA TRP A 4 -8.93 21.60 8.24
C TRP A 4 -10.20 20.74 8.06
N THR A 5 -10.28 19.59 8.75
CA THR A 5 -11.46 18.74 8.73
C THR A 5 -12.66 19.44 9.39
N GLU A 6 -12.45 20.10 10.53
CA GLU A 6 -13.50 20.92 11.16
C GLU A 6 -13.97 22.05 10.26
N ARG A 7 -13.06 22.67 9.51
CA ARG A 7 -13.39 23.73 8.55
C ARG A 7 -14.31 23.21 7.44
N ILE A 8 -14.05 22.02 6.91
CA ILE A 8 -14.94 21.38 5.91
C ILE A 8 -16.27 21.00 6.54
N LEU A 9 -16.28 20.38 7.71
CA LEU A 9 -17.47 19.90 8.38
C LEU A 9 -18.44 21.02 8.80
N GLN A 10 -17.97 22.26 8.91
CA GLN A 10 -18.81 23.44 9.13
C GLN A 10 -19.73 23.74 7.93
N ALA A 11 -19.37 23.30 6.72
CA ALA A 11 -20.21 23.48 5.53
C ALA A 11 -21.45 22.57 5.52
N PHE A 12 -21.50 21.54 6.40
CA PHE A 12 -22.56 20.54 6.43
C PHE A 12 -23.31 20.55 7.78
N PRO A 13 -24.17 21.55 8.04
CA PRO A 13 -25.04 21.54 9.19
C PRO A 13 -26.10 20.43 9.06
N GLU A 14 -26.43 19.80 10.20
CA GLU A 14 -27.47 18.78 10.27
C GLU A 14 -28.84 19.38 9.91
N ASP A 15 -29.72 18.57 9.34
CA ASP A 15 -31.13 18.89 9.04
C ASP A 15 -31.37 20.06 8.06
N LEU A 16 -30.36 20.58 7.38
CA LEU A 16 -30.54 21.72 6.46
C LEU A 16 -31.03 21.31 5.07
N SER A 17 -30.61 20.16 4.58
CA SER A 17 -31.04 19.61 3.29
C SER A 17 -30.83 18.08 3.27
N PRO A 18 -31.76 17.32 2.67
CA PRO A 18 -31.59 15.89 2.50
C PRO A 18 -30.62 15.54 1.36
N PHE A 19 -30.34 16.49 0.44
CA PHE A 19 -29.48 16.25 -0.71
C PHE A 19 -28.49 17.40 -0.92
N TRP A 20 -27.22 17.04 -1.04
CA TRP A 20 -26.11 17.94 -1.28
C TRP A 20 -25.32 17.51 -2.52
N ILE A 21 -24.84 18.48 -3.28
CA ILE A 21 -23.84 18.29 -4.34
C ILE A 21 -22.60 19.06 -3.95
N VAL A 22 -21.47 18.38 -3.91
CA VAL A 22 -20.20 18.99 -3.54
C VAL A 22 -19.23 18.88 -4.72
N SER A 23 -18.86 20.05 -5.27
CA SER A 23 -17.73 20.16 -6.16
C SER A 23 -16.45 20.01 -5.33
N ASP A 24 -15.71 18.92 -5.54
CA ASP A 24 -14.54 18.55 -4.74
C ASP A 24 -13.41 17.99 -5.64
N PRO A 25 -12.80 18.87 -6.45
CA PRO A 25 -11.75 18.47 -7.41
C PRO A 25 -10.49 17.93 -6.72
N ASP A 26 -10.32 18.18 -5.43
CA ASP A 26 -9.18 17.76 -4.64
C ASP A 26 -9.48 16.53 -3.76
N ASN A 27 -10.69 15.96 -3.86
CA ASN A 27 -11.18 14.78 -3.11
C ASN A 27 -11.05 14.92 -1.58
N LEU A 28 -11.27 16.11 -1.06
CA LEU A 28 -11.14 16.42 0.37
C LEU A 28 -12.20 15.73 1.22
N LEU A 29 -13.43 15.60 0.68
CA LEU A 29 -14.55 14.91 1.34
C LEU A 29 -14.31 13.43 1.54
N LEU A 30 -13.45 12.80 0.71
CA LEU A 30 -13.15 11.38 0.79
C LEU A 30 -12.05 11.03 1.81
N ASP A 31 -11.67 11.98 2.68
CA ASP A 31 -10.81 11.68 3.83
C ASP A 31 -11.59 10.85 4.87
N GLU A 32 -10.98 9.77 5.37
CA GLU A 32 -11.62 8.84 6.32
C GLU A 32 -12.19 9.53 7.57
N ARG A 33 -11.51 10.57 8.05
CA ARG A 33 -11.93 11.34 9.24
C ARG A 33 -13.19 12.13 8.96
N ILE A 34 -13.28 12.75 7.77
CA ILE A 34 -14.46 13.52 7.33
C ILE A 34 -15.63 12.59 7.08
N LEU A 35 -15.42 11.50 6.32
CA LEU A 35 -16.46 10.51 6.04
C LEU A 35 -17.10 9.94 7.31
N ARG A 36 -16.26 9.68 8.33
CA ARG A 36 -16.74 9.21 9.63
C ARG A 36 -17.68 10.21 10.29
N VAL A 37 -17.22 11.46 10.44
CA VAL A 37 -18.03 12.48 11.14
C VAL A 37 -19.31 12.79 10.37
N LEU A 38 -19.26 12.86 9.04
CA LEU A 38 -20.44 13.03 8.21
C LEU A 38 -21.45 11.90 8.41
N ARG A 39 -20.97 10.66 8.47
CA ARG A 39 -21.84 9.50 8.75
C ARG A 39 -22.47 9.57 10.14
N ASP A 40 -21.69 9.92 11.16
CA ASP A 40 -22.19 10.07 12.53
C ASP A 40 -23.27 11.17 12.63
N ARG A 41 -23.18 12.18 11.75
CA ARG A 41 -24.22 13.23 11.57
C ARG A 41 -25.38 12.80 10.68
N GLY A 42 -25.43 11.55 10.21
CA GLY A 42 -26.51 11.04 9.36
C GLY A 42 -26.38 11.32 7.88
N PHE A 43 -25.20 11.75 7.41
CA PHE A 43 -24.91 11.89 5.98
C PHE A 43 -24.35 10.60 5.40
N GLU A 44 -24.67 10.33 4.14
CA GLU A 44 -23.99 9.32 3.32
C GLU A 44 -23.33 9.99 2.11
N VAL A 45 -22.03 9.77 1.92
CA VAL A 45 -21.26 10.36 0.81
C VAL A 45 -21.10 9.34 -0.29
N LEU A 46 -21.54 9.68 -1.50
CA LEU A 46 -21.39 8.85 -2.70
C LEU A 46 -20.59 9.61 -3.76
N PRO A 47 -19.44 9.08 -4.20
CA PRO A 47 -18.72 9.61 -5.34
C PRO A 47 -19.51 9.45 -6.64
N PHE A 48 -19.53 10.47 -7.47
CA PHE A 48 -20.12 10.44 -8.81
C PHE A 48 -19.09 9.97 -9.83
N GLU A 49 -18.83 8.66 -9.87
CA GLU A 49 -17.89 8.05 -10.81
C GLU A 49 -18.60 7.45 -12.04
N ASP A 50 -19.74 6.80 -11.82
CA ASP A 50 -20.59 6.21 -12.84
C ASP A 50 -21.99 6.81 -12.74
N SER A 51 -22.41 7.51 -13.78
CA SER A 51 -23.69 8.23 -13.83
C SER A 51 -24.91 7.28 -13.76
N ILE A 52 -24.79 6.08 -14.31
CA ILE A 52 -25.89 5.10 -14.32
C ILE A 52 -25.98 4.42 -12.96
N ALA A 53 -24.87 3.94 -12.42
CA ALA A 53 -24.84 3.31 -11.11
C ALA A 53 -25.30 4.28 -10.02
N PHE A 54 -24.82 5.53 -10.06
CA PHE A 54 -25.27 6.57 -9.13
C PHE A 54 -26.78 6.82 -9.28
N ARG A 55 -27.29 6.90 -10.51
CA ARG A 55 -28.73 7.15 -10.76
C ARG A 55 -29.59 6.05 -10.15
N VAL A 56 -29.24 4.80 -10.34
CA VAL A 56 -29.97 3.66 -9.77
C VAL A 56 -30.00 3.77 -8.23
N GLU A 57 -28.84 3.98 -7.60
CA GLU A 57 -28.73 4.08 -6.15
C GLU A 57 -29.50 5.29 -5.60
N TYR A 58 -29.43 6.44 -6.27
CA TYR A 58 -30.16 7.66 -5.93
C TYR A 58 -31.68 7.45 -5.98
N GLU A 59 -32.20 6.86 -7.07
CA GLU A 59 -33.65 6.67 -7.23
C GLU A 59 -34.21 5.63 -6.23
N GLU A 60 -33.52 4.50 -6.07
CA GLU A 60 -34.02 3.40 -5.24
C GLU A 60 -33.90 3.66 -3.74
N ARG A 61 -32.82 4.25 -3.29
CA ARG A 61 -32.52 4.38 -1.86
C ARG A 61 -32.90 5.71 -1.26
N TYR A 62 -32.82 6.81 -2.03
CA TYR A 62 -33.00 8.16 -1.51
C TYR A 62 -34.26 8.82 -2.02
N ARG A 63 -34.38 9.05 -3.31
CA ARG A 63 -35.50 9.78 -3.89
C ARG A 63 -36.85 9.14 -3.55
N ALA A 64 -36.96 7.83 -3.72
CA ALA A 64 -38.21 7.11 -3.43
C ALA A 64 -38.62 7.20 -1.95
N ALA A 65 -37.67 7.31 -1.04
CA ALA A 65 -37.92 7.46 0.40
C ALA A 65 -38.31 8.91 0.75
N TRP A 66 -37.63 9.90 0.17
CA TRP A 66 -37.93 11.31 0.37
C TRP A 66 -39.33 11.67 -0.17
N ASP A 67 -39.68 11.18 -1.36
CA ASP A 67 -40.99 11.42 -1.98
C ASP A 67 -42.14 10.76 -1.19
N LYS A 68 -41.88 9.70 -0.41
CA LYS A 68 -42.85 9.04 0.49
C LYS A 68 -42.94 9.67 1.88
N GLY A 69 -42.13 10.65 2.19
CA GLY A 69 -42.11 11.31 3.50
C GLY A 69 -41.69 10.40 4.66
N THR A 70 -41.01 9.29 4.39
CA THR A 70 -40.51 8.34 5.41
C THR A 70 -39.22 8.84 6.06
N SER A 71 -39.19 10.05 6.51
CA SER A 71 -38.02 10.80 6.99
C SER A 71 -37.31 10.21 8.23
N GLY A 72 -37.79 9.13 8.82
CA GLY A 72 -37.18 8.55 10.03
C GLY A 72 -36.02 7.57 9.78
N THR A 73 -35.75 7.18 8.54
CA THR A 73 -34.74 6.15 8.18
C THR A 73 -33.80 6.54 7.06
N CYS A 74 -34.03 7.67 6.38
CA CYS A 74 -33.18 8.13 5.30
C CYS A 74 -32.10 9.07 5.79
N LYS A 75 -30.87 8.69 5.51
CA LYS A 75 -29.69 9.54 5.66
C LYS A 75 -29.73 10.67 4.62
N ALA A 76 -29.20 11.82 4.97
CA ALA A 76 -28.93 12.85 3.98
C ALA A 76 -27.82 12.36 3.01
N LEU A 77 -28.02 12.61 1.72
CA LEU A 77 -27.07 12.21 0.67
C LEU A 77 -26.17 13.38 0.29
N ILE A 78 -24.86 13.11 0.23
CA ILE A 78 -23.87 13.98 -0.39
C ILE A 78 -23.37 13.31 -1.68
N LEU A 79 -23.64 13.93 -2.83
CA LEU A 79 -23.02 13.60 -4.10
C LEU A 79 -21.66 14.31 -4.15
N GLN A 80 -20.57 13.57 -4.09
CA GLN A 80 -19.23 14.13 -4.27
C GLN A 80 -18.87 14.10 -5.76
N PHE A 81 -18.55 15.26 -6.32
CA PHE A 81 -18.23 15.46 -7.73
C PHE A 81 -16.81 15.99 -7.89
N SER A 82 -15.95 15.21 -8.55
CA SER A 82 -14.51 15.52 -8.67
C SER A 82 -14.17 16.59 -9.73
N ALA A 83 -15.17 17.32 -10.24
CA ALA A 83 -14.98 18.42 -11.17
C ALA A 83 -15.60 19.71 -10.64
N THR A 84 -15.17 20.85 -11.22
CA THR A 84 -15.64 22.18 -10.83
C THR A 84 -16.88 22.61 -11.59
N ASP A 85 -17.11 22.09 -12.79
CA ASP A 85 -18.27 22.45 -13.60
C ASP A 85 -19.48 21.57 -13.28
N LEU A 86 -20.34 22.07 -12.42
CA LEU A 86 -21.57 21.37 -12.02
C LEU A 86 -22.59 21.20 -13.16
N ASN A 87 -22.46 21.93 -14.30
CA ASN A 87 -23.35 21.75 -15.43
C ASN A 87 -23.19 20.38 -16.14
N LEU A 88 -22.13 19.66 -15.82
CA LEU A 88 -21.94 18.26 -16.25
C LEU A 88 -22.88 17.28 -15.55
N LEU A 89 -23.51 17.69 -14.45
CA LEU A 89 -24.48 16.88 -13.71
C LEU A 89 -25.89 17.01 -14.29
N PRO A 90 -26.74 15.97 -14.15
CA PRO A 90 -28.14 16.05 -14.53
C PRO A 90 -28.87 17.21 -13.86
N TRP A 91 -29.65 17.96 -14.65
CA TRP A 91 -30.36 19.15 -14.20
C TRP A 91 -31.28 18.89 -12.99
N ASP A 92 -31.94 17.74 -12.94
CA ASP A 92 -32.85 17.37 -11.84
C ASP A 92 -32.14 17.17 -10.49
N TYR A 93 -30.85 16.85 -10.49
CA TYR A 93 -30.05 16.84 -9.25
C TYR A 93 -29.81 18.27 -8.76
N LEU A 94 -29.40 19.17 -9.66
CA LEU A 94 -29.12 20.56 -9.34
C LEU A 94 -30.34 21.32 -8.78
N GLN A 95 -31.54 20.95 -9.24
CA GLN A 95 -32.80 21.57 -8.76
C GLN A 95 -33.17 21.15 -7.34
N ARG A 96 -32.72 19.98 -6.87
CA ARG A 96 -33.07 19.43 -5.57
C ARG A 96 -31.96 19.53 -4.53
N ALA A 97 -30.74 19.68 -4.98
CA ALA A 97 -29.57 19.67 -4.09
C ALA A 97 -29.18 21.06 -3.65
N ARG A 98 -28.57 21.12 -2.48
CA ARG A 98 -27.76 22.26 -2.06
C ARG A 98 -26.33 22.06 -2.54
N THR A 99 -25.74 23.07 -3.13
CA THR A 99 -24.38 23.01 -3.68
C THR A 99 -23.35 23.59 -2.72
N VAL A 100 -22.17 22.95 -2.66
CA VAL A 100 -21.00 23.42 -1.90
C VAL A 100 -19.77 23.23 -2.77
N ASP A 101 -18.88 24.22 -2.80
CA ASP A 101 -17.57 24.12 -3.44
C ASP A 101 -16.50 23.92 -2.37
N LEU A 102 -15.66 22.91 -2.56
CA LEU A 102 -14.52 22.60 -1.71
C LEU A 102 -13.26 22.53 -2.56
N SER A 103 -12.22 23.23 -2.17
CA SER A 103 -10.93 23.14 -2.83
C SER A 103 -9.77 23.42 -1.86
N LEU A 104 -8.58 22.93 -2.22
CA LEU A 104 -7.35 23.29 -1.52
C LEU A 104 -7.06 24.80 -1.60
N ALA A 105 -7.50 25.46 -2.68
CA ALA A 105 -7.38 26.91 -2.83
C ALA A 105 -8.16 27.67 -1.77
N ASP A 106 -9.37 27.21 -1.44
CA ASP A 106 -10.22 27.85 -0.43
C ASP A 106 -9.73 27.57 0.99
N LEU A 107 -9.16 26.39 1.21
CA LEU A 107 -8.58 26.03 2.50
C LEU A 107 -7.27 26.76 2.79
N MET A 108 -6.42 26.94 1.76
CA MET A 108 -5.06 27.49 1.90
C MET A 108 -4.77 28.55 0.84
N PRO A 109 -5.49 29.69 0.85
CA PRO A 109 -5.45 30.70 -0.22
C PRO A 109 -4.10 31.41 -0.37
N LYS A 110 -3.20 31.29 0.61
CA LYS A 110 -1.87 31.91 0.55
C LYS A 110 -0.82 31.04 -0.14
N LEU A 111 -1.10 29.77 -0.42
CA LEU A 111 -0.17 28.85 -1.06
C LEU A 111 -0.54 28.63 -2.53
N ASN A 112 0.48 28.33 -3.34
CA ASN A 112 0.26 28.03 -4.76
C ASN A 112 -0.41 26.65 -4.91
N VAL A 113 -1.61 26.62 -5.50
CA VAL A 113 -2.47 25.44 -5.60
C VAL A 113 -1.84 24.32 -6.40
N SER A 114 -1.13 24.63 -7.50
CA SER A 114 -0.49 23.62 -8.34
C SER A 114 0.63 22.86 -7.60
N VAL A 115 1.25 23.50 -6.61
CA VAL A 115 2.27 22.90 -5.76
C VAL A 115 1.61 22.05 -4.66
N ILE A 116 0.60 22.58 -3.96
CA ILE A 116 0.00 21.88 -2.82
C ILE A 116 -0.84 20.66 -3.25
N ARG A 117 -1.38 20.62 -4.47
CA ARG A 117 -2.06 19.43 -5.03
C ARG A 117 -1.17 18.20 -5.14
N GLN A 118 0.13 18.37 -5.18
CA GLN A 118 1.08 17.26 -5.23
C GLN A 118 1.39 16.67 -3.85
N ILE A 119 0.94 17.34 -2.79
CA ILE A 119 1.12 16.88 -1.42
C ILE A 119 0.09 15.79 -1.07
N ASP A 120 0.53 14.79 -0.32
CA ASP A 120 -0.36 13.74 0.17
C ASP A 120 -1.35 14.27 1.19
N ASN A 121 -2.62 13.82 1.12
CA ASN A 121 -3.68 14.19 2.06
C ASN A 121 -3.33 13.85 3.52
N ALA A 122 -2.47 12.86 3.75
CA ALA A 122 -1.95 12.55 5.08
C ALA A 122 -1.22 13.74 5.73
N HIS A 123 -0.68 14.65 4.92
CA HIS A 123 0.02 15.84 5.38
C HIS A 123 -0.85 17.09 5.50
N LEU A 124 -2.14 17.04 5.11
CA LEU A 124 -3.00 18.23 5.05
C LEU A 124 -3.20 18.90 6.41
N GLU A 125 -3.28 18.14 7.50
CA GLU A 125 -3.41 18.71 8.85
C GLU A 125 -2.19 19.55 9.22
N LYS A 126 -0.99 19.00 9.02
CA LYS A 126 0.27 19.72 9.28
C LYS A 126 0.42 20.92 8.36
N LEU A 127 0.05 20.77 7.08
CA LEU A 127 0.11 21.83 6.09
C LEU A 127 -0.87 22.97 6.41
N PHE A 128 -2.12 22.65 6.77
CA PHE A 128 -3.13 23.64 7.15
C PHE A 128 -2.72 24.42 8.41
N SER A 129 -2.20 23.72 9.40
CA SER A 129 -1.66 24.34 10.61
C SER A 129 -0.48 25.26 10.30
N ALA A 130 0.46 24.82 9.45
CA ALA A 130 1.59 25.63 9.02
C ALA A 130 1.15 26.87 8.21
N HIS A 131 0.19 26.71 7.27
CA HIS A 131 -0.39 27.81 6.52
C HIS A 131 -0.97 28.90 7.43
N ASN A 132 -1.73 28.50 8.44
CA ASN A 132 -2.36 29.45 9.36
C ASN A 132 -1.36 30.13 10.30
N SER A 133 -0.29 29.44 10.67
CA SER A 133 0.70 29.95 11.64
C SER A 133 1.83 30.76 10.99
N PHE A 134 2.27 30.37 9.80
CA PHE A 134 3.54 30.85 9.24
C PHE A 134 3.43 31.51 7.86
N ALA A 135 2.31 31.39 7.11
CA ALA A 135 2.17 32.04 5.82
C ALA A 135 1.73 33.50 5.97
N PRO A 136 2.64 34.49 5.85
CA PRO A 136 2.34 35.90 6.12
C PRO A 136 1.55 36.55 4.97
N GLN A 137 1.79 36.12 3.74
CA GLN A 137 1.23 36.69 2.51
C GLN A 137 1.02 35.58 1.47
N VAL A 138 0.45 35.94 0.32
CA VAL A 138 0.32 35.03 -0.82
C VAL A 138 1.71 34.68 -1.36
N LEU A 139 2.03 33.38 -1.43
CA LEU A 139 3.32 32.88 -1.88
C LEU A 139 3.22 32.43 -3.36
N GLY A 140 4.22 32.82 -4.14
CA GLY A 140 4.41 32.28 -5.49
C GLY A 140 4.90 30.81 -5.45
N GLU A 141 5.06 30.22 -6.63
CA GLU A 141 5.42 28.80 -6.77
C GLU A 141 6.71 28.43 -6.01
N SER A 142 7.83 29.14 -6.25
CA SER A 142 9.12 28.87 -5.61
C SER A 142 9.05 29.02 -4.10
N MET A 143 8.43 30.08 -3.61
CA MET A 143 8.28 30.33 -2.18
C MET A 143 7.35 29.32 -1.52
N THR A 144 6.33 28.82 -2.22
CA THR A 144 5.50 27.73 -1.71
C THR A 144 6.29 26.44 -1.58
N LYS A 145 7.17 26.11 -2.55
CA LYS A 145 8.08 24.93 -2.44
C LYS A 145 8.97 25.03 -1.22
N GLU A 146 9.60 26.17 -0.99
CA GLU A 146 10.46 26.38 0.19
C GLU A 146 9.67 26.35 1.50
N PHE A 147 8.47 26.91 1.50
CA PHE A 147 7.56 26.84 2.63
C PHE A 147 7.22 25.39 3.01
N LEU A 148 6.89 24.54 2.01
CA LEU A 148 6.60 23.13 2.21
C LEU A 148 7.83 22.38 2.71
N LEU A 149 9.00 22.60 2.12
CA LEU A 149 10.24 21.95 2.55
C LEU A 149 10.53 22.27 4.02
N THR A 150 10.37 23.52 4.43
CA THR A 150 10.69 23.97 5.79
C THR A 150 9.66 23.54 6.81
N HIS A 151 8.36 23.78 6.54
CA HIS A 151 7.32 23.62 7.56
C HIS A 151 6.60 22.28 7.52
N LEU A 152 6.62 21.57 6.39
CA LEU A 152 5.97 20.28 6.25
C LEU A 152 6.97 19.13 6.38
N PHE A 153 8.07 19.19 5.60
CA PHE A 153 9.09 18.15 5.56
C PHE A 153 10.26 18.39 6.53
N GLU A 154 10.32 19.56 7.16
CA GLU A 154 11.35 19.95 8.16
C GLU A 154 12.77 19.89 7.63
N ILE A 155 12.96 20.19 6.35
CA ILE A 155 14.27 20.29 5.73
C ILE A 155 14.51 21.70 5.16
N ASN A 156 15.77 22.15 5.27
CA ASN A 156 16.20 23.38 4.66
C ASN A 156 17.32 23.09 3.65
N PRO A 157 17.02 23.13 2.32
CA PRO A 157 18.01 22.80 1.30
C PRO A 157 19.26 23.66 1.35
N HIS A 158 19.16 24.91 1.78
CA HIS A 158 20.29 25.83 1.85
C HIS A 158 21.32 25.41 2.91
N LEU A 159 20.93 24.58 3.88
CA LEU A 159 21.84 24.01 4.91
C LEU A 159 22.43 22.66 4.48
N MET A 160 21.83 21.97 3.49
CA MET A 160 22.22 20.60 3.06
C MET A 160 23.43 20.58 2.09
N ARG A 161 24.28 21.58 2.11
CA ARG A 161 25.39 21.74 1.17
C ARG A 161 26.59 20.82 1.46
N LYS A 162 26.68 20.25 2.65
CA LYS A 162 27.73 19.32 3.09
C LYS A 162 27.20 17.90 3.13
N PRO A 163 28.00 16.86 2.80
CA PRO A 163 27.56 15.46 2.81
C PRO A 163 26.92 15.03 4.13
N GLU A 164 27.50 15.39 5.28
CA GLU A 164 27.00 14.97 6.59
C GLU A 164 25.60 15.52 6.85
N ILE A 165 25.34 16.77 6.48
CA ILE A 165 24.03 17.40 6.67
C ILE A 165 23.03 16.85 5.67
N PHE A 166 23.43 16.67 4.41
CA PHE A 166 22.58 16.09 3.38
C PHE A 166 22.09 14.69 3.78
N TRP A 167 23.02 13.81 4.14
CA TRP A 167 22.66 12.45 4.51
C TRP A 167 21.83 12.39 5.79
N ARG A 168 22.13 13.23 6.79
CA ARG A 168 21.30 13.32 8.00
C ARG A 168 19.84 13.66 7.68
N GLU A 169 19.60 14.68 6.86
CA GLU A 169 18.26 15.09 6.48
C GLU A 169 17.56 14.02 5.59
N ALA A 170 18.30 13.40 4.67
CA ALA A 170 17.79 12.33 3.82
C ALA A 170 17.39 11.08 4.65
N PHE A 171 18.22 10.67 5.60
CA PHE A 171 17.88 9.61 6.55
C PHE A 171 16.72 10.00 7.47
N GLY A 172 16.62 11.25 7.87
CA GLY A 172 15.50 11.78 8.63
C GLY A 172 14.17 11.66 7.87
N LEU A 173 14.16 11.92 6.57
CA LEU A 173 13.00 11.70 5.71
C LEU A 173 12.65 10.19 5.63
N LEU A 174 13.65 9.35 5.39
CA LEU A 174 13.47 7.90 5.30
C LEU A 174 12.90 7.32 6.62
N TYR A 175 13.44 7.75 7.76
CA TYR A 175 12.98 7.34 9.09
C TYR A 175 11.52 7.71 9.36
N ARG A 176 11.12 8.90 8.94
CA ARG A 176 9.71 9.36 9.04
C ARG A 176 8.79 8.68 8.03
N GLY A 177 9.30 7.77 7.19
CA GLY A 177 8.56 7.12 6.12
C GLY A 177 8.09 8.09 5.02
N SER A 178 8.70 9.27 4.94
CA SER A 178 8.33 10.32 4.00
C SER A 178 9.29 10.35 2.81
N VAL A 179 8.74 10.63 1.63
CA VAL A 179 9.50 10.99 0.43
C VAL A 179 9.01 12.34 -0.06
N LEU A 180 9.87 13.08 -0.72
CA LEU A 180 9.45 14.35 -1.32
C LEU A 180 8.67 14.09 -2.61
N PRO A 181 7.57 14.81 -2.86
CA PRO A 181 7.02 14.91 -4.20
C PRO A 181 8.10 15.29 -5.21
N SER A 182 8.04 14.72 -6.41
CA SER A 182 9.07 14.91 -7.44
C SER A 182 9.39 16.38 -7.72
N LEU A 183 8.37 17.24 -7.69
CA LEU A 183 8.50 18.69 -7.84
C LEU A 183 9.39 19.34 -6.75
N LEU A 184 9.27 18.88 -5.51
CA LEU A 184 10.07 19.38 -4.38
C LEU A 184 11.48 18.79 -4.42
N ALA A 185 11.63 17.50 -4.72
CA ALA A 185 12.94 16.86 -4.86
C ALA A 185 13.76 17.52 -5.99
N GLN A 186 13.13 17.83 -7.13
CA GLN A 186 13.75 18.58 -8.22
C GLN A 186 14.19 19.99 -7.78
N HIS A 187 13.37 20.66 -6.98
CA HIS A 187 13.72 21.97 -6.46
C HIS A 187 14.94 21.91 -5.53
N VAL A 188 15.01 20.91 -4.65
CA VAL A 188 16.19 20.65 -3.79
C VAL A 188 17.43 20.35 -4.64
N ALA A 189 17.32 19.47 -5.64
CA ALA A 189 18.42 19.12 -6.53
C ALA A 189 18.97 20.37 -7.25
N LYS A 190 18.09 21.26 -7.70
CA LYS A 190 18.50 22.53 -8.32
C LYS A 190 19.26 23.46 -7.37
N ILE A 191 18.84 23.56 -6.10
CA ILE A 191 19.55 24.40 -5.10
C ILE A 191 20.92 23.82 -4.77
N LEU A 192 21.07 22.50 -4.81
CA LEU A 192 22.30 21.81 -4.40
C LEU A 192 23.26 21.49 -5.56
N SER A 193 22.91 21.81 -6.81
CA SER A 193 23.69 21.45 -8.02
C SER A 193 25.15 21.87 -7.97
N ASP A 194 25.42 23.06 -7.43
CA ASP A 194 26.77 23.66 -7.37
C ASP A 194 27.43 23.48 -5.99
N THR A 195 27.04 22.45 -5.23
CA THR A 195 27.57 22.18 -3.89
C THR A 195 28.37 20.86 -3.85
N ALA A 196 29.00 20.56 -2.72
CA ALA A 196 29.75 19.31 -2.53
C ALA A 196 28.92 18.04 -2.75
N VAL A 197 27.59 18.10 -2.65
CA VAL A 197 26.65 17.00 -2.86
C VAL A 197 25.99 17.00 -4.26
N GLY A 198 26.29 17.98 -5.10
CA GLY A 198 25.68 18.12 -6.43
C GLY A 198 25.93 16.96 -7.40
N HIS A 199 26.92 16.11 -7.09
CA HIS A 199 27.21 14.87 -7.86
C HIS A 199 26.26 13.72 -7.53
N LEU A 200 25.46 13.82 -6.45
CA LEU A 200 24.50 12.80 -6.06
C LEU A 200 23.22 12.89 -6.90
N PRO A 201 22.53 11.78 -7.15
CA PRO A 201 21.21 11.78 -7.80
C PRO A 201 20.11 12.23 -6.80
N ILE A 202 20.22 13.51 -6.37
CA ILE A 202 19.43 14.07 -5.26
C ILE A 202 17.93 13.93 -5.50
N GLN A 203 17.47 14.17 -6.73
CA GLN A 203 16.05 14.07 -7.06
C GLN A 203 15.55 12.64 -6.77
N ASP A 204 16.24 11.63 -7.28
CA ASP A 204 15.81 10.23 -7.13
C ASP A 204 15.93 9.74 -5.69
N LEU A 205 16.99 10.14 -4.99
CA LEU A 205 17.19 9.81 -3.58
C LEU A 205 16.08 10.35 -2.68
N LEU A 206 15.61 11.57 -2.93
CA LEU A 206 14.62 12.20 -2.06
C LEU A 206 13.18 11.93 -2.48
N SER A 207 12.91 11.49 -3.73
CA SER A 207 11.56 11.21 -4.22
C SER A 207 11.19 9.72 -4.26
N SER A 208 12.16 8.81 -4.14
CA SER A 208 11.94 7.36 -4.19
C SER A 208 12.54 6.66 -2.98
N LYS A 209 11.67 6.06 -2.17
CA LYS A 209 12.09 5.26 -1.00
C LYS A 209 12.94 4.06 -1.42
N SER A 210 12.56 3.36 -2.47
CA SER A 210 13.28 2.20 -2.99
C SER A 210 14.69 2.57 -3.48
N THR A 211 14.83 3.67 -4.20
CA THR A 211 16.13 4.18 -4.63
C THR A 211 17.01 4.57 -3.44
N MET A 212 16.43 5.25 -2.45
CA MET A 212 17.17 5.64 -1.23
C MET A 212 17.65 4.41 -0.47
N VAL A 213 16.75 3.44 -0.20
CA VAL A 213 17.09 2.19 0.52
C VAL A 213 18.17 1.41 -0.23
N ARG A 214 18.05 1.22 -1.55
CA ARG A 214 19.06 0.54 -2.35
C ARG A 214 20.42 1.22 -2.28
N THR A 215 20.45 2.54 -2.39
CA THR A 215 21.68 3.34 -2.29
C THR A 215 22.32 3.20 -0.91
N VAL A 216 21.53 3.24 0.15
CA VAL A 216 22.03 3.02 1.52
C VAL A 216 22.55 1.60 1.70
N GLN A 217 21.82 0.59 1.18
CA GLN A 217 22.22 -0.82 1.26
C GLN A 217 23.56 -1.10 0.56
N SER A 218 23.74 -0.60 -0.67
CA SER A 218 25.01 -0.75 -1.40
C SER A 218 26.16 0.01 -0.73
N SER A 219 25.88 1.17 -0.14
CA SER A 219 26.87 1.95 0.60
C SER A 219 27.23 1.31 1.94
N TRP A 220 26.29 0.59 2.57
CA TRP A 220 26.53 -0.14 3.82
C TRP A 220 27.56 -1.27 3.65
N SER A 221 27.45 -2.06 2.59
CA SER A 221 28.44 -3.10 2.28
C SER A 221 29.86 -2.51 2.17
N ARG A 222 30.01 -1.41 1.43
CA ARG A 222 31.29 -0.69 1.32
C ARG A 222 31.79 -0.13 2.65
N PHE A 223 30.89 0.34 3.49
CA PHE A 223 31.25 0.81 4.84
C PHE A 223 31.78 -0.34 5.69
N LEU A 224 31.14 -1.52 5.68
CA LEU A 224 31.61 -2.72 6.39
C LEU A 224 33.02 -3.15 5.94
N GLU A 225 33.28 -3.16 4.63
CA GLU A 225 34.61 -3.48 4.10
C GLU A 225 35.69 -2.53 4.64
N ARG A 226 35.37 -1.24 4.74
CA ARG A 226 36.30 -0.24 5.35
C ARG A 226 36.52 -0.46 6.86
N GLN A 227 35.58 -1.09 7.54
CA GLN A 227 35.73 -1.48 8.95
C GLN A 227 36.49 -2.80 9.13
N GLY A 228 37.02 -3.37 8.04
CA GLY A 228 37.76 -4.63 8.07
C GLY A 228 36.86 -5.87 8.15
N VAL A 229 35.61 -5.75 7.79
CA VAL A 229 34.66 -6.86 7.71
C VAL A 229 34.77 -7.54 6.36
N GLU A 230 34.93 -8.86 6.33
CA GLU A 230 34.95 -9.67 5.12
C GLU A 230 33.53 -10.13 4.79
N ILE A 231 32.96 -9.59 3.71
CA ILE A 231 31.60 -9.92 3.26
C ILE A 231 31.58 -11.30 2.59
N ASP A 232 30.55 -12.08 2.86
CA ASP A 232 30.32 -13.33 2.15
C ASP A 232 29.61 -13.06 0.81
N HIS A 233 30.35 -13.28 -0.27
CA HIS A 233 29.84 -13.10 -1.64
C HIS A 233 29.36 -14.41 -2.28
N SER A 234 29.25 -15.51 -1.52
CA SER A 234 28.90 -16.83 -2.05
C SER A 234 27.51 -16.87 -2.73
N ASP A 235 26.59 -15.98 -2.33
CA ASP A 235 25.24 -15.90 -2.86
C ASP A 235 25.07 -14.85 -3.98
N ARG A 236 26.16 -14.17 -4.41
CA ARG A 236 26.07 -13.16 -5.46
C ARG A 236 26.39 -13.75 -6.82
N ASP A 237 25.59 -13.37 -7.81
CA ASP A 237 25.88 -13.67 -9.22
C ASP A 237 27.17 -12.95 -9.67
N PRO A 238 28.15 -13.64 -10.27
CA PRO A 238 29.44 -13.05 -10.68
C PRO A 238 29.36 -11.87 -11.66
N GLY A 239 28.18 -11.61 -12.24
CA GLY A 239 27.91 -10.51 -13.16
C GLY A 239 27.24 -9.28 -12.57
N SER A 240 26.87 -9.31 -11.29
CA SER A 240 26.27 -8.16 -10.61
C SER A 240 27.34 -7.10 -10.36
N GLU A 241 27.41 -6.09 -11.22
CA GLU A 241 28.17 -4.87 -10.93
C GLU A 241 27.66 -4.29 -9.61
N THR A 242 28.55 -4.17 -8.64
CA THR A 242 28.28 -3.46 -7.39
C THR A 242 27.83 -2.06 -7.76
N GLY A 243 26.54 -1.78 -7.59
CA GLY A 243 26.01 -0.44 -7.80
C GLY A 243 26.93 0.58 -7.11
N THR A 244 27.11 1.73 -7.72
CA THR A 244 28.01 2.79 -7.24
C THR A 244 27.52 3.28 -5.88
N GLY A 245 27.92 2.58 -4.80
CA GLY A 245 27.67 3.04 -3.45
C GLY A 245 28.36 4.38 -3.22
N PHE A 246 27.73 5.26 -2.49
CA PHE A 246 28.28 6.56 -2.13
C PHE A 246 29.00 6.49 -0.78
N ASP A 247 29.82 7.49 -0.53
CA ASP A 247 30.49 7.64 0.78
C ASP A 247 29.52 8.27 1.78
N ILE A 248 28.76 7.42 2.47
CA ILE A 248 27.79 7.82 3.50
C ILE A 248 28.50 7.81 4.87
N PRO A 249 28.37 8.89 5.66
CA PRO A 249 28.97 8.98 6.98
C PRO A 249 28.13 8.23 8.04
N PHE A 250 28.09 6.89 7.96
CA PHE A 250 27.29 6.04 8.87
C PHE A 250 27.71 6.15 10.34
N ASP A 251 28.94 6.52 10.61
CA ASP A 251 29.49 6.73 11.95
C ASP A 251 29.06 8.06 12.60
N HIS A 252 28.41 8.95 11.85
CA HIS A 252 27.83 10.17 12.41
C HIS A 252 26.70 9.82 13.39
N ALA A 253 26.71 10.41 14.58
CA ALA A 253 25.80 10.03 15.67
C ALA A 253 24.31 10.04 15.28
N ASP A 254 23.86 11.10 14.59
CA ASP A 254 22.45 11.24 14.18
C ASP A 254 22.06 10.22 13.10
N ILE A 255 22.97 9.84 12.21
CA ILE A 255 22.73 8.86 11.15
C ILE A 255 22.70 7.46 11.74
N ARG A 256 23.63 7.14 12.64
CA ARG A 256 23.72 5.83 13.27
C ARG A 256 22.42 5.38 13.94
N VAL A 257 21.79 6.27 14.72
CA VAL A 257 20.51 5.95 15.40
C VAL A 257 19.41 5.59 14.42
N ILE A 258 19.39 6.24 13.26
CA ILE A 258 18.39 5.96 12.22
C ILE A 258 18.72 4.63 11.53
N VAL A 259 19.97 4.36 11.23
CA VAL A 259 20.42 3.12 10.58
C VAL A 259 20.10 1.90 11.43
N ASP A 260 20.33 1.96 12.74
CA ASP A 260 19.94 0.89 13.67
C ASP A 260 18.45 0.56 13.54
N THR A 261 17.59 1.60 13.53
CA THR A 261 16.15 1.42 13.41
C THR A 261 15.76 0.83 12.06
N LEU A 262 16.42 1.24 10.96
CA LEU A 262 16.13 0.71 9.62
C LEU A 262 16.45 -0.79 9.50
N PHE A 263 17.50 -1.27 10.19
CA PHE A 263 17.78 -2.72 10.28
C PHE A 263 16.73 -3.46 11.11
N LEU A 264 16.35 -2.91 12.26
CA LEU A 264 15.34 -3.52 13.14
C LEU A 264 13.95 -3.61 12.46
N GLU A 265 13.61 -2.64 11.62
CA GLU A 265 12.33 -2.58 10.92
C GLU A 265 12.34 -3.29 9.55
N GLY A 266 13.48 -3.84 9.14
CA GLY A 266 13.62 -4.55 7.86
C GLY A 266 13.69 -3.65 6.63
N ALA A 267 13.81 -2.35 6.81
CA ALA A 267 14.03 -1.43 5.69
C ALA A 267 15.44 -1.60 5.08
N LEU A 268 16.42 -1.96 5.91
CA LEU A 268 17.75 -2.39 5.48
C LEU A 268 17.96 -3.85 5.84
N GLN A 269 18.63 -4.59 4.96
CA GLN A 269 18.95 -5.99 5.17
C GLN A 269 20.37 -6.13 5.71
N PRO A 270 20.56 -6.93 6.78
CA PRO A 270 21.89 -7.25 7.25
C PRO A 270 22.69 -8.01 6.19
N VAL A 271 23.97 -7.72 6.09
CA VAL A 271 24.89 -8.36 5.14
C VAL A 271 25.53 -9.58 5.77
N SER A 272 25.50 -10.73 5.07
CA SER A 272 26.22 -11.93 5.50
C SER A 272 27.72 -11.72 5.45
N VAL A 273 28.43 -12.03 6.56
CA VAL A 273 29.86 -11.77 6.68
C VAL A 273 30.61 -13.05 7.10
N ARG A 274 31.78 -13.28 6.49
CA ARG A 274 32.66 -14.42 6.80
C ARG A 274 33.46 -14.17 8.07
N THR A 275 34.05 -13.00 8.15
CA THR A 275 34.85 -12.59 9.32
C THR A 275 34.59 -11.14 9.67
N ALA A 276 34.55 -10.85 10.96
CA ALA A 276 34.46 -9.48 11.46
C ALA A 276 35.44 -9.29 12.63
N PRO A 277 36.06 -8.11 12.76
CA PRO A 277 36.92 -7.80 13.90
C PRO A 277 36.17 -7.95 15.22
N ALA A 278 36.82 -8.53 16.24
CA ALA A 278 36.23 -8.67 17.57
C ALA A 278 35.90 -7.29 18.23
N THR A 279 36.56 -6.25 17.77
CA THR A 279 36.37 -4.85 18.23
C THR A 279 35.23 -4.14 17.49
N LEU A 280 34.49 -4.81 16.61
CA LEU A 280 33.40 -4.18 15.86
C LEU A 280 32.32 -3.65 16.83
N PRO A 281 31.93 -2.38 16.74
CA PRO A 281 30.89 -1.81 17.57
C PRO A 281 29.55 -2.55 17.43
N ASP A 282 28.77 -2.64 18.52
CA ASP A 282 27.53 -3.41 18.54
C ASP A 282 26.47 -2.89 17.54
N TRP A 283 26.42 -1.60 17.30
CA TRP A 283 25.50 -1.01 16.34
C TRP A 283 25.80 -1.46 14.87
N ILE A 284 27.07 -1.73 14.54
CA ILE A 284 27.45 -2.27 13.23
C ILE A 284 27.05 -3.74 13.12
N LYS A 285 27.10 -4.49 14.21
CA LYS A 285 26.75 -5.92 14.25
C LYS A 285 25.29 -6.18 13.87
N LEU A 286 24.37 -5.21 14.07
CA LEU A 286 22.99 -5.31 13.62
C LEU A 286 22.86 -5.45 12.10
N GLY A 287 23.77 -4.80 11.37
CA GLY A 287 23.80 -4.85 9.90
C GLY A 287 24.82 -5.85 9.31
N ALA A 288 25.44 -6.71 10.16
CA ALA A 288 26.46 -7.69 9.76
C ALA A 288 26.16 -9.05 10.41
N LEU A 289 25.57 -9.97 9.66
CA LEU A 289 25.22 -11.30 10.16
C LEU A 289 26.44 -12.23 10.12
N GLN A 290 27.02 -12.49 11.28
CA GLN A 290 28.13 -13.42 11.41
C GLN A 290 27.75 -14.77 12.02
N ASN A 291 26.66 -14.81 12.80
CA ASN A 291 26.20 -16.02 13.49
C ASN A 291 24.68 -15.96 13.86
N PRO A 292 24.06 -17.09 14.25
CA PRO A 292 22.64 -17.15 14.66
C PRO A 292 22.26 -16.21 15.83
N THR A 293 23.20 -15.91 16.72
CA THR A 293 22.92 -15.03 17.88
C THR A 293 22.52 -13.62 17.45
N ASN A 294 23.19 -13.07 16.43
CA ASN A 294 22.87 -11.74 15.90
C ASN A 294 21.46 -11.71 15.26
N LEU A 295 21.05 -12.79 14.59
CA LEU A 295 19.70 -12.91 14.04
C LEU A 295 18.62 -12.95 15.14
N ARG A 296 18.87 -13.65 16.26
CA ARG A 296 17.95 -13.67 17.39
C ARG A 296 17.76 -12.28 18.01
N ASP A 297 18.84 -11.53 18.18
CA ASP A 297 18.77 -10.19 18.75
C ASP A 297 18.04 -9.23 17.82
N LEU A 298 18.27 -9.34 16.49
CA LEU A 298 17.56 -8.61 15.47
C LEU A 298 16.04 -8.89 15.51
N VAL A 299 15.66 -10.17 15.59
CA VAL A 299 14.23 -10.57 15.67
C VAL A 299 13.59 -10.10 16.97
N SER A 300 14.32 -10.20 18.09
CA SER A 300 13.85 -9.71 19.39
C SER A 300 13.57 -8.19 19.35
N GLY A 301 14.51 -7.42 18.79
CA GLY A 301 14.34 -5.99 18.58
C GLY A 301 13.19 -5.65 17.62
N GLY A 302 13.04 -6.42 16.54
CA GLY A 302 11.93 -6.30 15.59
C GLY A 302 10.55 -6.54 16.23
N ILE A 303 10.42 -7.57 17.09
CA ILE A 303 9.19 -7.82 17.87
C ILE A 303 8.87 -6.60 18.76
N GLY A 304 9.86 -6.06 19.48
CA GLY A 304 9.69 -4.88 20.33
C GLY A 304 9.26 -3.64 19.54
N SER A 305 9.92 -3.37 18.41
CA SER A 305 9.59 -2.25 17.52
C SER A 305 8.19 -2.38 16.93
N ALA A 306 7.82 -3.57 16.43
CA ALA A 306 6.49 -3.82 15.88
C ALA A 306 5.39 -3.64 16.93
N ALA A 307 5.60 -4.13 18.16
CA ALA A 307 4.65 -3.98 19.27
C ALA A 307 4.44 -2.51 19.65
N ALA A 308 5.52 -1.73 19.74
CA ALA A 308 5.47 -0.31 20.08
C ALA A 308 4.75 0.54 19.02
N LYS A 309 4.73 0.07 17.74
CA LYS A 309 4.17 0.78 16.60
C LYS A 309 2.84 0.18 16.10
N LEU A 310 2.17 -0.64 16.91
CA LEU A 310 0.83 -1.13 16.58
C LEU A 310 -0.17 0.04 16.54
N PRO A 311 -1.02 0.10 15.50
CA PRO A 311 -1.94 1.21 15.31
C PRO A 311 -2.90 1.42 16.47
N ALA A 312 -3.22 2.69 16.72
CA ALA A 312 -4.24 3.11 17.68
C ALA A 312 -5.67 2.85 17.14
N PRO A 313 -6.71 2.91 18.00
CA PRO A 313 -8.10 2.65 17.58
C PRO A 313 -8.64 3.60 16.50
N ASP A 314 -8.09 4.81 16.41
CA ASP A 314 -8.46 5.86 15.46
C ASP A 314 -7.53 5.94 14.24
N ALA A 315 -6.58 5.01 14.11
CA ALA A 315 -5.63 4.92 13.01
C ALA A 315 -6.30 4.82 11.64
N THR A 316 -5.60 5.26 10.62
CA THR A 316 -6.03 5.17 9.21
C THR A 316 -5.71 3.78 8.62
N HIS A 317 -6.26 3.50 7.43
CA HIS A 317 -5.91 2.28 6.68
C HIS A 317 -4.40 2.21 6.37
N ARG A 318 -3.72 3.35 6.18
CA ARG A 318 -2.27 3.40 5.91
C ARG A 318 -1.45 2.97 7.12
N ASP A 319 -1.83 3.41 8.32
CA ASP A 319 -1.16 2.98 9.55
C ASP A 319 -1.21 1.46 9.68
N TRP A 320 -2.35 0.85 9.31
CA TRP A 320 -2.52 -0.60 9.31
C TRP A 320 -1.71 -1.32 8.23
N THR A 321 -1.63 -0.77 7.01
CA THR A 321 -0.79 -1.38 5.95
C THR A 321 0.69 -1.27 6.28
N ASP A 322 1.13 -0.20 6.92
CA ASP A 322 2.51 -0.05 7.39
C ASP A 322 2.83 -0.96 8.58
N ALA A 323 1.88 -1.15 9.50
CA ALA A 323 2.02 -2.13 10.58
C ALA A 323 2.09 -3.57 10.04
N ALA A 324 1.26 -3.91 9.04
CA ALA A 324 1.27 -5.22 8.39
C ALA A 324 2.62 -5.52 7.71
N LYS A 325 3.22 -4.54 7.03
CA LYS A 325 4.56 -4.69 6.43
C LYS A 325 5.63 -4.96 7.50
N ARG A 326 5.66 -4.18 8.59
CA ARG A 326 6.61 -4.40 9.71
C ARG A 326 6.42 -5.77 10.36
N LEU A 327 5.17 -6.18 10.55
CA LEU A 327 4.87 -7.50 11.11
C LEU A 327 5.33 -8.62 10.17
N ALA A 328 5.13 -8.48 8.87
CA ALA A 328 5.58 -9.44 7.86
C ALA A 328 7.10 -9.64 7.86
N GLU A 329 7.88 -8.54 7.92
CA GLU A 329 9.34 -8.59 8.07
C GLU A 329 9.76 -9.36 9.34
N THR A 330 9.10 -9.06 10.46
CA THR A 330 9.40 -9.71 11.73
C THR A 330 9.05 -11.21 11.69
N ILE A 331 7.92 -11.57 11.08
CA ILE A 331 7.47 -12.97 10.90
C ILE A 331 8.46 -13.74 10.01
N TYR A 332 8.82 -13.18 8.87
CA TYR A 332 9.78 -13.80 7.96
C TYR A 332 11.09 -14.12 8.67
N ARG A 333 11.71 -13.14 9.31
CA ARG A 333 12.97 -13.34 10.05
C ARG A 333 12.83 -14.30 11.22
N PHE A 334 11.68 -14.33 11.89
CA PHE A 334 11.41 -15.31 12.94
C PHE A 334 11.41 -16.75 12.39
N HIS A 335 10.97 -16.96 11.15
CA HIS A 335 11.02 -18.27 10.50
C HIS A 335 12.43 -18.70 10.10
N GLU A 336 13.34 -17.75 9.85
CA GLU A 336 14.76 -17.99 9.57
C GLU A 336 15.57 -18.40 10.81
N LEU A 337 15.04 -18.19 12.02
CA LEU A 337 15.75 -18.53 13.26
C LEU A 337 15.97 -20.04 13.40
N PRO A 338 17.13 -20.49 13.95
CA PRO A 338 17.29 -21.85 14.45
C PRO A 338 16.17 -22.22 15.43
N SER A 339 15.81 -23.52 15.48
CA SER A 339 14.66 -23.99 16.27
C SER A 339 14.75 -23.64 17.76
N GLU A 340 15.95 -23.62 18.32
CA GLU A 340 16.19 -23.29 19.73
C GLU A 340 15.91 -21.80 20.01
N ASP A 341 16.42 -20.90 19.16
CA ASP A 341 16.19 -19.46 19.28
C ASP A 341 14.74 -19.08 19.01
N ALA A 342 14.11 -19.72 18.00
CA ALA A 342 12.69 -19.57 17.75
C ALA A 342 11.83 -20.00 18.93
N ALA A 343 12.21 -21.06 19.65
CA ALA A 343 11.50 -21.49 20.85
C ALA A 343 11.53 -20.45 21.96
N VAL A 344 12.64 -19.75 22.13
CA VAL A 344 12.80 -18.66 23.13
C VAL A 344 11.91 -17.46 22.81
N LEU A 345 11.83 -17.04 21.54
CA LEU A 345 11.08 -15.86 21.13
C LEU A 345 9.60 -16.12 20.80
N ARG A 346 9.20 -17.40 20.69
CA ARG A 346 7.82 -17.79 20.34
C ARG A 346 6.73 -17.18 21.22
N PRO A 347 6.88 -17.11 22.57
CA PRO A 347 5.85 -16.47 23.40
C PRO A 347 5.66 -14.98 23.07
N ALA A 348 6.76 -14.23 22.88
CA ALA A 348 6.70 -12.82 22.53
C ALA A 348 6.11 -12.60 21.14
N MET A 349 6.46 -13.44 20.17
CA MET A 349 5.89 -13.40 18.82
C MET A 349 4.39 -13.68 18.82
N ARG A 350 3.94 -14.71 19.55
CA ARG A 350 2.51 -15.00 19.71
C ARG A 350 1.74 -13.85 20.37
N GLN A 351 2.32 -13.24 21.38
CA GLN A 351 1.69 -12.09 22.04
C GLN A 351 1.53 -10.90 21.08
N LEU A 352 2.56 -10.60 20.30
CA LEU A 352 2.50 -9.55 19.27
C LEU A 352 1.40 -9.82 18.24
N GLN A 353 1.32 -11.06 17.71
CA GLN A 353 0.31 -11.44 16.73
C GLN A 353 -1.10 -11.33 17.33
N LEU A 354 -1.33 -11.86 18.53
CA LEU A 354 -2.63 -11.79 19.20
C LEU A 354 -3.09 -10.35 19.45
N GLU A 355 -2.18 -9.46 19.84
CA GLU A 355 -2.48 -8.05 20.05
C GLU A 355 -2.80 -7.34 18.73
N ALA A 356 -2.02 -7.59 17.68
CA ALA A 356 -2.26 -7.06 16.34
C ALA A 356 -3.63 -7.52 15.80
N ASP A 357 -3.95 -8.81 15.90
CA ASP A 357 -5.23 -9.38 15.45
C ASP A 357 -6.41 -8.78 16.21
N THR A 358 -6.28 -8.61 17.52
CA THR A 358 -7.33 -8.03 18.36
C THR A 358 -7.60 -6.59 17.97
N ARG A 359 -6.57 -5.76 17.86
CA ARG A 359 -6.69 -4.35 17.46
C ARG A 359 -7.21 -4.19 16.04
N LEU A 360 -6.70 -5.02 15.09
CA LEU A 360 -7.16 -5.01 13.70
C LEU A 360 -8.63 -5.40 13.59
N ARG A 361 -9.06 -6.47 14.26
CA ARG A 361 -10.46 -6.89 14.29
C ARG A 361 -11.37 -5.77 14.76
N ASP A 362 -11.04 -5.12 15.88
CA ASP A 362 -11.84 -4.04 16.45
C ASP A 362 -11.89 -2.81 15.54
N TRP A 363 -10.80 -2.54 14.83
CA TRP A 363 -10.72 -1.47 13.83
C TRP A 363 -11.54 -1.82 12.58
N VAL A 364 -11.39 -3.02 12.03
CA VAL A 364 -12.12 -3.51 10.85
C VAL A 364 -13.63 -3.46 11.08
N GLN A 365 -14.12 -3.89 12.24
CA GLN A 365 -15.56 -3.84 12.57
C GLN A 365 -16.15 -2.43 12.46
N LYS A 366 -15.35 -1.41 12.69
CA LYS A 366 -15.79 0.00 12.66
C LYS A 366 -15.54 0.69 11.31
N ARG A 367 -14.50 0.26 10.57
CA ARG A 367 -13.93 1.02 9.44
C ARG A 367 -14.05 0.35 8.08
N PHE A 368 -14.23 -0.97 8.02
CA PHE A 368 -14.21 -1.70 6.76
C PHE A 368 -15.23 -1.17 5.74
N GLN A 369 -16.40 -0.75 6.20
CA GLN A 369 -17.45 -0.20 5.35
C GLN A 369 -17.05 1.12 4.64
N ASP A 370 -16.04 1.82 5.13
CA ASP A 370 -15.56 3.09 4.59
C ASP A 370 -14.55 2.91 3.46
N LEU A 371 -13.74 1.83 3.55
CA LEU A 371 -12.64 1.57 2.65
C LEU A 371 -13.01 1.53 1.15
N PRO A 372 -14.16 0.93 0.75
CA PRO A 372 -14.55 0.89 -0.67
C PRO A 372 -14.83 2.24 -1.31
N SER A 373 -15.01 3.29 -0.52
CA SER A 373 -15.32 4.63 -1.01
C SER A 373 -14.11 5.58 -0.97
N LEU A 374 -12.96 5.10 -0.50
CA LEU A 374 -11.76 5.91 -0.43
C LEU A 374 -11.13 6.13 -1.82
N PRO A 375 -10.49 7.30 -2.05
CA PRO A 375 -9.92 7.65 -3.35
C PRO A 375 -8.71 6.77 -3.73
N VAL A 376 -8.61 6.46 -5.02
CA VAL A 376 -7.61 5.54 -5.59
C VAL A 376 -6.36 6.28 -6.10
N ALA A 377 -6.37 7.60 -6.16
CA ALA A 377 -5.40 8.40 -6.92
C ALA A 377 -3.91 8.16 -6.58
N LYS A 378 -3.58 7.77 -5.36
CA LYS A 378 -2.18 7.59 -4.91
C LYS A 378 -1.79 6.14 -4.71
N ALA A 379 -2.70 5.30 -4.24
CA ALA A 379 -2.53 3.86 -4.09
C ALA A 379 -3.90 3.18 -3.94
N PRO A 380 -4.04 1.91 -4.33
CA PRO A 380 -5.23 1.13 -4.05
C PRO A 380 -5.43 0.95 -2.55
N VAL A 381 -6.65 1.18 -2.06
CA VAL A 381 -7.01 0.91 -0.66
C VAL A 381 -7.53 -0.51 -0.49
N MET A 382 -8.28 -0.99 -1.47
CA MET A 382 -8.80 -2.36 -1.53
C MET A 382 -8.49 -2.99 -2.88
N VAL A 383 -8.53 -4.31 -2.95
CA VAL A 383 -8.20 -5.06 -4.17
C VAL A 383 -9.02 -4.64 -5.41
N HIS A 384 -10.30 -4.25 -5.26
CA HIS A 384 -11.12 -3.77 -6.39
C HIS A 384 -10.70 -2.38 -6.89
N HIS A 385 -9.88 -1.64 -6.16
CA HIS A 385 -9.31 -0.38 -6.62
C HIS A 385 -8.12 -0.58 -7.57
N ILE A 386 -7.50 -1.77 -7.57
CA ILE A 386 -6.29 -2.04 -8.37
C ILE A 386 -6.50 -1.78 -9.85
N PRO A 387 -7.53 -2.31 -10.55
CA PRO A 387 -7.68 -2.06 -11.98
C PRO A 387 -7.82 -0.57 -12.32
N ARG A 388 -8.55 0.18 -11.50
CA ARG A 388 -8.72 1.64 -11.68
C ARG A 388 -7.40 2.39 -11.49
N TYR A 389 -6.61 1.99 -10.50
CA TYR A 389 -5.26 2.53 -10.31
C TYR A 389 -4.38 2.25 -11.52
N LEU A 390 -4.38 1.03 -12.05
CA LEU A 390 -3.62 0.67 -13.25
C LEU A 390 -4.08 1.44 -14.48
N SER A 391 -5.39 1.65 -14.65
CA SER A 391 -5.94 2.47 -15.74
C SER A 391 -5.46 3.92 -15.63
N MET A 392 -5.42 4.49 -14.43
CA MET A 392 -4.87 5.82 -14.19
C MET A 392 -3.37 5.88 -14.50
N ARG A 393 -2.58 4.89 -14.05
CA ARG A 393 -1.13 4.82 -14.34
C ARG A 393 -0.87 4.77 -15.85
N ARG A 394 -1.70 4.00 -16.56
CA ARG A 394 -1.63 3.91 -18.02
C ARG A 394 -1.93 5.27 -18.69
N SER A 395 -2.91 6.01 -18.22
CA SER A 395 -3.24 7.36 -18.73
C SER A 395 -2.15 8.40 -18.45
N THR A 396 -1.26 8.15 -17.49
CA THR A 396 -0.15 9.04 -17.10
C THR A 396 1.20 8.64 -17.72
N GLY A 397 1.24 7.69 -18.65
CA GLY A 397 2.42 7.40 -19.46
C GLY A 397 2.96 5.95 -19.39
N GLU A 398 2.33 5.06 -18.64
CA GLU A 398 2.72 3.64 -18.62
C GLU A 398 1.97 2.86 -19.70
N ASP A 399 2.51 2.85 -20.92
CA ASP A 399 1.83 2.28 -22.10
C ASP A 399 1.52 0.77 -21.98
N LYS A 400 2.38 0.00 -21.32
CA LYS A 400 2.24 -1.45 -21.11
C LYS A 400 2.25 -1.78 -19.62
N ILE A 401 1.23 -2.47 -19.15
CA ILE A 401 1.09 -2.87 -17.74
C ILE A 401 0.88 -4.37 -17.62
N ALA A 402 1.63 -5.03 -16.74
CA ALA A 402 1.41 -6.41 -16.32
C ALA A 402 1.02 -6.45 -14.84
N LEU A 403 -0.14 -7.03 -14.55
CA LEU A 403 -0.59 -7.33 -13.19
C LEU A 403 -0.33 -8.80 -12.90
N VAL A 404 0.57 -9.10 -11.97
CA VAL A 404 0.88 -10.45 -11.50
C VAL A 404 0.23 -10.66 -10.14
N VAL A 405 -0.70 -11.60 -10.08
CA VAL A 405 -1.44 -11.95 -8.86
C VAL A 405 -0.94 -13.29 -8.34
N PHE A 406 -0.31 -13.30 -7.18
CA PHE A 406 0.03 -14.53 -6.48
C PHE A 406 -1.16 -14.96 -5.61
N ASP A 407 -1.79 -16.08 -5.96
CA ASP A 407 -2.97 -16.59 -5.27
C ASP A 407 -2.65 -16.94 -3.82
N GLY A 408 -3.40 -16.36 -2.88
CA GLY A 408 -3.28 -16.63 -1.45
C GLY A 408 -1.97 -16.19 -0.78
N MET A 409 -1.14 -15.36 -1.41
CA MET A 409 0.18 -14.97 -0.87
C MET A 409 0.06 -14.02 0.32
N ALA A 410 0.62 -14.43 1.46
CA ALA A 410 0.76 -13.57 2.62
C ALA A 410 1.96 -12.61 2.49
N LEU A 411 1.94 -11.50 3.25
CA LEU A 411 2.99 -10.48 3.17
C LEU A 411 4.37 -11.00 3.60
N ASP A 412 4.46 -11.90 4.56
CA ASP A 412 5.72 -12.54 4.98
C ASP A 412 6.34 -13.40 3.85
N GLN A 413 5.50 -14.01 3.03
CA GLN A 413 5.93 -14.76 1.85
C GLN A 413 6.40 -13.81 0.71
N TRP A 414 5.73 -12.66 0.55
CA TRP A 414 6.23 -11.62 -0.35
C TRP A 414 7.60 -11.10 0.08
N VAL A 415 7.82 -10.88 1.39
CA VAL A 415 9.15 -10.48 1.91
C VAL A 415 10.21 -11.48 1.48
N GLN A 416 9.94 -12.78 1.62
CA GLN A 416 10.86 -13.85 1.20
C GLN A 416 11.17 -13.79 -0.30
N ILE A 417 10.13 -13.66 -1.15
CA ILE A 417 10.29 -13.55 -2.62
C ILE A 417 11.08 -12.30 -2.99
N ARG A 418 10.77 -11.16 -2.36
CA ARG A 418 11.48 -9.90 -2.59
C ARG A 418 12.96 -10.00 -2.23
N GLU A 419 13.30 -10.65 -1.11
CA GLU A 419 14.70 -10.85 -0.70
C GLU A 419 15.45 -11.74 -1.66
N TYR A 420 14.82 -12.83 -2.11
CA TYR A 420 15.37 -13.67 -3.16
C TYR A 420 15.64 -12.87 -4.43
N LEU A 421 14.68 -12.06 -4.90
CA LEU A 421 14.84 -11.21 -6.08
C LEU A 421 15.94 -10.18 -5.90
N SER A 422 16.04 -9.57 -4.71
CA SER A 422 17.09 -8.58 -4.42
C SER A 422 18.50 -9.18 -4.47
N SER A 423 18.64 -10.46 -4.15
CA SER A 423 19.93 -11.16 -4.23
C SER A 423 20.29 -11.58 -5.66
N ARG A 424 19.33 -11.98 -6.49
CA ARG A 424 19.53 -12.52 -7.83
C ARG A 424 19.39 -11.50 -8.94
N ALA A 425 18.58 -10.46 -8.74
CA ALA A 425 18.32 -9.41 -9.71
C ALA A 425 18.35 -8.03 -9.02
N PRO A 426 19.51 -7.56 -8.56
CA PRO A 426 19.65 -6.34 -7.76
C PRO A 426 19.20 -5.06 -8.49
N ASP A 427 19.06 -5.11 -9.81
CA ASP A 427 18.50 -4.01 -10.61
C ASP A 427 16.96 -3.90 -10.48
N LEU A 428 16.31 -4.95 -10.00
CA LEU A 428 14.88 -4.92 -9.73
C LEU A 428 14.61 -4.26 -8.37
N THR A 429 13.88 -3.17 -8.39
CA THR A 429 13.41 -2.49 -7.17
C THR A 429 11.89 -2.48 -7.13
N ALA A 430 11.33 -2.66 -5.94
CA ALA A 430 9.90 -2.62 -5.71
C ALA A 430 9.51 -1.45 -4.82
N ASP A 431 8.51 -0.67 -5.26
CA ASP A 431 7.80 0.28 -4.40
C ASP A 431 6.58 -0.43 -3.81
N GLU A 432 6.50 -0.50 -2.48
CA GLU A 432 5.52 -1.32 -1.77
C GLU A 432 4.44 -0.49 -1.10
N ASN A 433 3.20 -0.85 -1.39
CA ASN A 433 2.01 -0.36 -0.69
C ASN A 433 1.17 -1.54 -0.21
N GLY A 434 0.29 -1.31 0.78
CA GLY A 434 -0.67 -2.31 1.20
C GLY A 434 -2.08 -1.98 0.75
N CYS A 435 -2.88 -3.01 0.46
CA CYS A 435 -4.31 -2.88 0.23
C CYS A 435 -5.09 -3.99 0.95
N PHE A 436 -6.38 -3.72 1.21
CA PHE A 436 -7.25 -4.66 1.91
C PHE A 436 -7.94 -5.61 0.93
N ALA A 437 -7.99 -6.89 1.27
CA ALA A 437 -8.85 -7.87 0.62
C ALA A 437 -10.32 -7.62 1.01
N TRP A 438 -11.26 -8.19 0.24
CA TRP A 438 -12.64 -8.26 0.66
C TRP A 438 -12.82 -9.25 1.81
N LEU A 439 -13.72 -8.95 2.72
CA LEU A 439 -14.16 -9.87 3.78
C LEU A 439 -15.53 -10.45 3.41
N PRO A 440 -15.68 -11.78 3.48
CA PRO A 440 -14.66 -12.79 3.80
C PRO A 440 -13.57 -12.88 2.72
N SER A 441 -12.33 -13.20 3.14
CA SER A 441 -11.16 -13.28 2.25
C SER A 441 -11.17 -14.58 1.43
N LEU A 442 -12.07 -14.66 0.45
CA LEU A 442 -12.25 -15.79 -0.44
C LEU A 442 -11.67 -15.47 -1.83
N THR A 443 -10.99 -16.43 -2.43
CA THR A 443 -10.40 -16.31 -3.77
C THR A 443 -11.43 -15.86 -4.80
N SER A 444 -12.61 -16.49 -4.86
CA SER A 444 -13.65 -16.17 -5.82
C SER A 444 -14.18 -14.73 -5.68
N VAL A 445 -14.23 -14.20 -4.47
CA VAL A 445 -14.67 -12.83 -4.21
C VAL A 445 -13.57 -11.82 -4.56
N SER A 446 -12.38 -12.02 -3.99
CA SER A 446 -11.28 -11.06 -4.12
C SER A 446 -10.73 -10.99 -5.54
N ARG A 447 -10.56 -12.14 -6.23
CA ARG A 447 -10.03 -12.15 -7.61
C ARG A 447 -11.01 -11.57 -8.62
N GLN A 448 -12.32 -11.84 -8.51
CA GLN A 448 -13.30 -11.17 -9.36
C GLN A 448 -13.29 -9.65 -9.14
N ALA A 449 -13.25 -9.19 -7.89
CA ALA A 449 -13.15 -7.77 -7.58
C ALA A 449 -11.87 -7.15 -8.16
N LEU A 450 -10.73 -7.85 -8.01
CA LEU A 450 -9.41 -7.44 -8.46
C LEU A 450 -9.33 -7.31 -10.00
N PHE A 451 -9.95 -8.21 -10.76
CA PHE A 451 -9.89 -8.16 -12.22
C PHE A 451 -11.02 -7.32 -12.86
N SER A 452 -12.09 -7.03 -12.14
CA SER A 452 -13.22 -6.26 -12.67
C SER A 452 -13.26 -4.80 -12.20
N GLY A 453 -12.63 -4.46 -11.07
CA GLY A 453 -12.85 -3.19 -10.39
C GLY A 453 -14.23 -3.05 -9.74
N LEU A 454 -15.02 -4.12 -9.71
CA LEU A 454 -16.37 -4.15 -9.16
C LEU A 454 -16.39 -4.56 -7.70
N ARG A 455 -17.42 -4.12 -6.98
CA ARG A 455 -17.70 -4.57 -5.61
C ARG A 455 -18.46 -5.91 -5.63
N PRO A 456 -18.36 -6.76 -4.60
CA PRO A 456 -19.02 -8.08 -4.59
C PRO A 456 -20.52 -8.04 -4.88
N ARG A 457 -21.23 -7.00 -4.50
CA ARG A 457 -22.66 -6.81 -4.79
C ARG A 457 -22.98 -6.69 -6.29
N GLU A 458 -21.99 -6.32 -7.12
CA GLU A 458 -22.17 -6.07 -8.55
C GLU A 458 -21.92 -7.34 -9.40
N PHE A 459 -21.37 -8.40 -8.79
CA PHE A 459 -21.17 -9.71 -9.45
C PHE A 459 -21.74 -10.89 -8.63
N GLN A 460 -22.84 -10.70 -7.92
CA GLN A 460 -23.46 -11.73 -7.07
C GLN A 460 -23.76 -13.04 -7.81
N ALA A 461 -24.12 -12.98 -9.08
CA ALA A 461 -24.44 -14.16 -9.87
C ALA A 461 -23.25 -15.10 -10.11
N SER A 462 -22.02 -14.60 -10.04
CA SER A 462 -20.78 -15.35 -10.24
C SER A 462 -19.89 -15.43 -9.01
N ILE A 463 -20.36 -14.98 -7.85
CA ILE A 463 -19.54 -14.77 -6.65
C ILE A 463 -18.80 -16.03 -6.15
N GLU A 464 -19.30 -17.22 -6.50
CA GLU A 464 -18.75 -18.50 -6.07
C GLU A 464 -17.70 -19.09 -7.03
N THR A 465 -17.36 -18.41 -8.12
CA THR A 465 -16.48 -18.97 -9.16
C THR A 465 -15.45 -17.97 -9.66
N THR A 466 -14.28 -18.45 -10.06
CA THR A 466 -13.23 -17.68 -10.73
C THR A 466 -13.30 -17.79 -12.28
N ALA A 467 -14.33 -18.46 -12.82
CA ALA A 467 -14.44 -18.71 -14.26
C ALA A 467 -14.65 -17.43 -15.09
N GLN A 468 -15.18 -16.37 -14.46
CA GLN A 468 -15.49 -15.11 -15.13
C GLN A 468 -14.31 -14.13 -15.19
N GLU A 469 -13.19 -14.41 -14.53
CA GLU A 469 -12.04 -13.50 -14.46
C GLU A 469 -11.55 -13.02 -15.84
N PRO A 470 -11.37 -13.88 -16.86
CA PRO A 470 -10.91 -13.42 -18.17
C PRO A 470 -11.88 -12.43 -18.83
N SER A 471 -13.20 -12.69 -18.73
CA SER A 471 -14.23 -11.83 -19.31
C SER A 471 -14.37 -10.52 -18.54
N LEU A 472 -14.22 -10.55 -17.20
CA LEU A 472 -14.26 -9.38 -16.35
C LEU A 472 -13.05 -8.46 -16.62
N TRP A 473 -11.85 -9.03 -16.71
CA TRP A 473 -10.62 -8.30 -17.05
C TRP A 473 -10.71 -7.64 -18.41
N ASN A 474 -11.14 -8.42 -19.42
CA ASN A 474 -11.32 -7.89 -20.76
C ASN A 474 -12.36 -6.77 -20.79
N ARG A 475 -13.53 -6.95 -20.16
CA ARG A 475 -14.58 -5.92 -20.08
C ARG A 475 -14.07 -4.64 -19.43
N PHE A 476 -13.38 -4.73 -18.29
CA PHE A 476 -12.84 -3.57 -17.60
C PHE A 476 -11.96 -2.73 -18.55
N TRP A 477 -11.05 -3.38 -19.29
CA TRP A 477 -10.14 -2.66 -20.16
C TRP A 477 -10.78 -2.15 -21.45
N LEU A 478 -11.80 -2.82 -21.96
CA LEU A 478 -12.61 -2.31 -23.07
C LEU A 478 -13.34 -1.02 -22.67
N GLU A 479 -13.93 -0.99 -21.48
CA GLU A 479 -14.58 0.19 -20.91
C GLU A 479 -13.58 1.33 -20.64
N ASN A 480 -12.29 1.01 -20.46
CA ASN A 480 -11.19 1.96 -20.29
C ASN A 480 -10.37 2.22 -21.57
N GLY A 481 -11.00 2.05 -22.74
CA GLY A 481 -10.50 2.52 -24.04
C GLY A 481 -9.53 1.59 -24.76
N LEU A 482 -9.30 0.35 -24.30
CA LEU A 482 -8.55 -0.66 -25.03
C LEU A 482 -9.46 -1.51 -25.94
N ARG A 483 -8.83 -2.20 -26.90
CA ARG A 483 -9.49 -3.20 -27.75
C ARG A 483 -9.23 -4.61 -27.21
N ALA A 484 -10.08 -5.57 -27.52
CA ALA A 484 -9.94 -6.96 -27.06
C ALA A 484 -8.58 -7.60 -27.41
N GLY A 485 -8.00 -7.27 -28.56
CA GLY A 485 -6.67 -7.75 -28.96
C GLY A 485 -5.49 -7.07 -28.24
N GLU A 486 -5.74 -6.11 -27.37
CA GLU A 486 -4.73 -5.42 -26.57
C GLU A 486 -4.69 -5.91 -25.12
N VAL A 487 -5.65 -6.79 -24.75
CA VAL A 487 -5.82 -7.32 -23.40
C VAL A 487 -5.46 -8.80 -23.37
N TYR A 488 -4.56 -9.19 -22.49
CA TYR A 488 -4.18 -10.57 -22.27
C TYR A 488 -4.51 -11.00 -20.84
N TYR A 489 -4.93 -12.25 -20.67
CA TYR A 489 -5.18 -12.87 -19.38
C TYR A 489 -4.72 -14.32 -19.38
N ARG A 490 -4.03 -14.74 -18.31
CA ARG A 490 -3.64 -16.14 -18.09
C ARG A 490 -3.61 -16.46 -16.59
N LYS A 491 -4.12 -17.62 -16.21
CA LYS A 491 -4.03 -18.17 -14.87
C LYS A 491 -3.31 -19.52 -14.86
N ALA A 492 -3.08 -20.06 -13.68
CA ALA A 492 -2.38 -21.33 -13.44
C ALA A 492 -0.95 -21.35 -13.99
N ILE A 493 -0.24 -20.23 -13.79
CA ILE A 493 1.18 -20.12 -14.13
C ILE A 493 1.99 -20.47 -12.89
N LYS A 494 2.92 -21.42 -12.97
CA LYS A 494 3.67 -21.90 -11.81
C LYS A 494 5.06 -22.46 -12.12
N ARG A 495 5.37 -22.75 -13.38
CA ARG A 495 6.61 -23.41 -13.80
C ARG A 495 7.26 -22.70 -14.95
N THR A 496 8.59 -22.78 -15.02
CA THR A 496 9.41 -22.14 -16.04
C THR A 496 9.03 -22.55 -17.46
N GLU A 497 8.62 -23.81 -17.68
CA GLU A 497 8.22 -24.29 -19.00
C GLU A 497 7.02 -23.53 -19.59
N GLN A 498 6.15 -22.98 -18.71
CA GLN A 498 4.99 -22.17 -19.12
C GLN A 498 5.35 -20.75 -19.53
N LEU A 499 6.57 -20.27 -19.22
CA LEU A 499 7.03 -18.94 -19.58
C LEU A 499 7.25 -18.78 -21.09
N ALA A 500 7.60 -19.84 -21.80
CA ALA A 500 7.76 -19.80 -23.25
C ALA A 500 6.44 -19.47 -23.98
N GLU A 501 5.31 -20.03 -23.52
CA GLU A 501 3.98 -19.70 -24.07
C GLU A 501 3.57 -18.28 -23.68
N LEU A 502 3.87 -17.87 -22.46
CA LEU A 502 3.62 -16.49 -22.01
C LEU A 502 4.43 -15.51 -22.86
N GLU A 503 5.72 -15.80 -23.08
CA GLU A 503 6.60 -14.98 -23.91
C GLU A 503 6.03 -14.81 -25.32
N ALA A 504 5.60 -15.89 -25.96
CA ALA A 504 5.01 -15.84 -27.29
C ALA A 504 3.79 -14.88 -27.33
N ALA A 505 2.94 -14.93 -26.30
CA ALA A 505 1.76 -14.08 -26.21
C ALA A 505 2.11 -12.60 -25.97
N VAL A 506 2.94 -12.30 -24.95
CA VAL A 506 3.26 -10.91 -24.55
C VAL A 506 4.27 -10.23 -25.47
N SER A 507 4.94 -11.00 -26.34
CA SER A 507 5.83 -10.45 -27.40
C SER A 507 5.06 -9.72 -28.49
N SER A 508 3.74 -9.94 -28.61
CA SER A 508 2.93 -9.19 -29.55
C SER A 508 2.91 -7.70 -29.19
N PRO A 509 3.31 -6.80 -30.10
CA PRO A 509 3.32 -5.35 -29.82
C PRO A 509 1.91 -4.79 -29.59
N SER A 510 0.85 -5.53 -29.97
CA SER A 510 -0.53 -5.15 -29.73
C SER A 510 -0.91 -5.28 -28.26
N ILE A 511 -0.34 -6.20 -27.50
CA ILE A 511 -0.69 -6.39 -26.07
C ILE A 511 -0.23 -5.19 -25.25
N LYS A 512 -1.18 -4.52 -24.61
CA LYS A 512 -0.98 -3.35 -23.76
C LYS A 512 -1.13 -3.69 -22.27
N VAL A 513 -2.02 -4.63 -21.95
CA VAL A 513 -2.24 -5.05 -20.57
C VAL A 513 -2.25 -6.57 -20.46
N ALA A 514 -1.59 -7.09 -19.43
CA ALA A 514 -1.55 -8.51 -19.10
C ALA A 514 -2.00 -8.74 -17.66
N GLY A 515 -3.03 -9.58 -17.45
CA GLY A 515 -3.44 -10.09 -16.15
C GLY A 515 -2.97 -11.53 -15.99
N LEU A 516 -2.13 -11.79 -15.00
CA LEU A 516 -1.47 -13.07 -14.78
C LEU A 516 -1.75 -13.57 -13.37
N VAL A 517 -2.09 -14.86 -13.22
CA VAL A 517 -2.30 -15.50 -11.91
C VAL A 517 -1.30 -16.63 -11.72
N VAL A 518 -0.55 -16.55 -10.64
CA VAL A 518 0.45 -17.53 -10.19
C VAL A 518 -0.11 -18.29 -9.01
N ASP A 519 -0.44 -19.58 -9.19
CA ASP A 519 -1.17 -20.39 -8.20
C ASP A 519 -0.23 -21.19 -7.28
N MET A 520 1.09 -21.11 -7.44
CA MET A 520 2.04 -21.96 -6.73
C MET A 520 1.94 -21.81 -5.21
N ILE A 521 1.80 -20.59 -4.70
CA ILE A 521 1.74 -20.36 -3.25
C ILE A 521 0.50 -21.01 -2.65
N ASP A 522 -0.66 -20.86 -3.28
CA ASP A 522 -1.90 -21.52 -2.83
C ASP A 522 -1.75 -23.05 -2.80
N GLU A 523 -1.11 -23.64 -3.83
CA GLU A 523 -0.82 -25.09 -3.84
C GLU A 523 0.11 -25.51 -2.71
N LEU A 524 1.18 -24.75 -2.45
CA LEU A 524 2.10 -25.02 -1.34
C LEU A 524 1.40 -24.91 0.02
N VAL A 525 0.55 -23.90 0.21
CA VAL A 525 -0.24 -23.71 1.44
C VAL A 525 -1.17 -24.90 1.68
N HIS A 526 -1.87 -25.36 0.64
CA HIS A 526 -2.75 -26.52 0.74
C HIS A 526 -2.01 -27.85 0.97
N GLY A 527 -0.74 -27.94 0.55
CA GLY A 527 0.14 -29.09 0.76
C GLY A 527 0.97 -29.03 2.04
N ALA A 528 0.98 -27.91 2.75
CA ALA A 528 1.87 -27.70 3.89
C ALA A 528 1.48 -28.54 5.12
N MET A 529 2.33 -29.50 5.50
CA MET A 529 2.15 -30.35 6.68
C MET A 529 2.92 -29.85 7.92
N LEU A 530 3.91 -28.98 7.74
CA LEU A 530 4.85 -28.53 8.77
C LEU A 530 4.64 -27.07 9.21
N GLY A 531 3.45 -26.50 8.97
CA GLY A 531 3.12 -25.13 9.28
C GLY A 531 3.93 -24.11 8.46
N LYS A 532 3.91 -22.86 8.87
CA LYS A 532 4.53 -21.73 8.12
C LYS A 532 6.03 -21.89 7.89
N ARG A 533 6.77 -22.50 8.82
CA ARG A 533 8.21 -22.71 8.65
C ARG A 533 8.53 -23.71 7.54
N GLY A 534 7.76 -24.80 7.45
CA GLY A 534 7.89 -25.75 6.34
C GLY A 534 7.50 -25.14 5.01
N LEU A 535 6.48 -24.29 5.02
CA LEU A 535 6.04 -23.54 3.85
C LEU A 535 7.11 -22.55 3.37
N SER A 536 7.80 -21.84 4.28
CA SER A 536 8.91 -20.94 3.93
C SER A 536 10.03 -21.71 3.21
N GLY A 537 10.42 -22.89 3.68
CA GLY A 537 11.39 -23.75 2.98
C GLY A 537 10.95 -24.14 1.56
N GLN A 538 9.67 -24.47 1.38
CA GLN A 538 9.12 -24.83 0.06
C GLN A 538 9.07 -23.63 -0.89
N ILE A 539 8.76 -22.43 -0.39
CA ILE A 539 8.79 -21.19 -1.18
C ILE A 539 10.23 -20.87 -1.60
N GLN A 540 11.20 -21.07 -0.69
CA GLN A 540 12.61 -20.89 -1.02
C GLN A 540 13.04 -21.81 -2.17
N GLU A 541 12.73 -23.11 -2.07
CA GLU A 541 13.03 -24.10 -3.11
C GLU A 541 12.35 -23.72 -4.45
N TRP A 542 11.11 -23.27 -4.41
CA TRP A 542 10.43 -22.80 -5.62
C TRP A 542 11.08 -21.56 -6.21
N CYS A 543 11.47 -20.59 -5.42
CA CYS A 543 12.24 -19.42 -5.90
C CYS A 543 13.55 -19.86 -6.58
N GLU A 544 14.27 -20.85 -6.00
CA GLU A 544 15.52 -21.37 -6.54
C GLU A 544 15.37 -22.08 -7.90
N THR A 545 14.15 -22.44 -8.30
CA THR A 545 13.89 -22.88 -9.70
C THR A 545 14.11 -21.78 -10.73
N GLY A 546 14.26 -20.52 -10.32
CA GLY A 546 14.43 -19.35 -11.19
C GLY A 546 13.13 -18.79 -11.78
N PHE A 547 11.99 -19.45 -11.55
CA PHE A 547 10.69 -19.07 -12.17
C PHE A 547 10.33 -17.60 -11.93
N VAL A 548 10.42 -17.13 -10.67
CA VAL A 548 10.00 -15.77 -10.30
C VAL A 548 10.88 -14.72 -10.97
N GLU A 549 12.19 -14.95 -10.96
CA GLU A 549 13.18 -14.09 -11.60
C GLU A 549 12.95 -14.01 -13.12
N GLU A 550 12.81 -15.16 -13.78
CA GLU A 550 12.57 -15.24 -15.21
C GLU A 550 11.26 -14.59 -15.63
N LEU A 551 10.18 -14.76 -14.86
CA LEU A 551 8.89 -14.12 -15.09
C LEU A 551 9.02 -12.59 -15.10
N PHE A 552 9.68 -12.01 -14.11
CA PHE A 552 9.83 -10.56 -14.03
C PHE A 552 10.79 -10.02 -15.09
N LYS A 553 11.92 -10.68 -15.33
CA LYS A 553 12.85 -10.32 -16.41
C LYS A 553 12.17 -10.36 -17.79
N LEU A 554 11.34 -11.38 -18.03
CA LEU A 554 10.55 -11.50 -19.26
C LEU A 554 9.63 -10.30 -19.44
N LEU A 555 8.78 -10.00 -18.45
CA LEU A 555 7.79 -8.93 -18.55
C LEU A 555 8.44 -7.56 -18.71
N ILE A 556 9.47 -7.27 -17.91
CA ILE A 556 10.21 -6.00 -17.97
C ILE A 556 10.95 -5.90 -19.32
N GLY A 557 11.59 -6.99 -19.77
CA GLY A 557 12.27 -7.04 -21.06
C GLY A 557 11.34 -6.82 -22.27
N LYS A 558 10.03 -7.10 -22.14
CA LYS A 558 9.01 -6.78 -23.15
C LYS A 558 8.39 -5.39 -22.97
N GLY A 559 8.92 -4.57 -22.05
CA GLY A 559 8.55 -3.19 -21.82
C GLY A 559 7.30 -3.00 -20.95
N PHE A 560 6.94 -4.00 -20.12
CA PHE A 560 5.84 -3.86 -19.17
C PHE A 560 6.30 -3.20 -17.87
N HIS A 561 5.50 -2.28 -17.34
CA HIS A 561 5.51 -1.91 -15.94
C HIS A 561 4.81 -3.02 -15.16
N VAL A 562 5.53 -3.67 -14.25
CA VAL A 562 5.04 -4.86 -13.55
C VAL A 562 4.49 -4.47 -12.18
N TYR A 563 3.24 -4.83 -11.94
CA TYR A 563 2.55 -4.68 -10.67
C TYR A 563 2.29 -6.05 -10.07
N VAL A 564 2.67 -6.22 -8.82
CA VAL A 564 2.52 -7.48 -8.08
C VAL A 564 1.50 -7.30 -6.97
N THR A 565 0.61 -8.26 -6.79
CA THR A 565 -0.35 -8.29 -5.69
C THR A 565 -0.74 -9.70 -5.31
N ALA A 566 -1.50 -9.84 -4.23
CA ALA A 566 -2.26 -11.04 -3.90
C ALA A 566 -3.75 -10.69 -3.84
N ASP A 567 -4.60 -11.66 -4.01
CA ASP A 567 -6.04 -11.52 -3.82
C ASP A 567 -6.42 -11.53 -2.34
N HIS A 568 -5.75 -12.35 -1.54
CA HIS A 568 -5.77 -12.40 -0.07
C HIS A 568 -4.48 -13.04 0.44
N GLY A 569 -4.30 -13.08 1.77
CA GLY A 569 -3.21 -13.80 2.42
C GLY A 569 -3.64 -15.18 2.94
N ASN A 570 -2.75 -15.79 3.74
CA ASN A 570 -3.02 -17.04 4.45
C ASN A 570 -2.57 -16.95 5.91
N VAL A 571 -3.20 -17.74 6.79
CA VAL A 571 -2.86 -17.84 8.22
C VAL A 571 -2.95 -19.28 8.68
N ASP A 572 -2.13 -19.65 9.67
CA ASP A 572 -2.29 -20.91 10.39
C ASP A 572 -3.57 -20.89 11.23
N ALA A 573 -4.30 -21.99 11.26
CA ALA A 573 -5.52 -22.13 12.02
C ALA A 573 -5.55 -23.44 12.80
N GLU A 574 -6.07 -23.40 14.03
CA GLU A 574 -6.35 -24.59 14.83
C GLU A 574 -7.85 -24.88 14.82
N GLY A 575 -8.20 -26.13 14.55
CA GLY A 575 -9.60 -26.57 14.56
C GLY A 575 -10.17 -26.59 15.98
N ILE A 576 -11.23 -25.83 16.22
CA ILE A 576 -11.96 -25.79 17.50
C ILE A 576 -13.25 -26.62 17.49
N GLY A 577 -13.48 -27.41 16.46
CA GLY A 577 -14.67 -28.21 16.24
C GLY A 577 -15.56 -27.73 15.11
N ARG A 578 -16.61 -28.48 14.81
CA ARG A 578 -17.49 -28.23 13.68
C ARG A 578 -18.83 -27.63 14.14
N LEU A 579 -19.19 -26.47 13.60
CA LEU A 579 -20.50 -25.90 13.82
C LEU A 579 -21.53 -26.62 12.94
N ASN A 580 -22.61 -27.13 13.54
CA ASN A 580 -23.72 -27.80 12.84
C ASN A 580 -24.88 -26.85 12.50
N GLN A 581 -24.58 -25.59 12.19
CA GLN A 581 -25.58 -24.56 11.92
C GLN A 581 -25.29 -23.82 10.60
N GLY A 582 -26.33 -23.42 9.90
CA GLY A 582 -26.23 -22.69 8.63
C GLY A 582 -25.87 -23.57 7.42
N VAL A 583 -25.66 -22.96 6.28
CA VAL A 583 -25.25 -23.61 5.04
C VAL A 583 -23.80 -23.21 4.73
N ILE A 584 -22.96 -24.19 4.40
CA ILE A 584 -21.60 -23.94 3.98
C ILE A 584 -21.66 -23.23 2.62
N SER A 585 -21.06 -22.04 2.52
CA SER A 585 -21.07 -21.23 1.31
C SER A 585 -19.96 -21.61 0.33
N GLU A 586 -19.03 -22.46 0.73
CA GLU A 586 -17.92 -22.91 -0.09
C GLU A 586 -17.49 -24.33 0.22
N VAL A 587 -17.02 -25.03 -0.81
CA VAL A 587 -16.70 -26.46 -0.75
C VAL A 587 -15.36 -26.73 -0.06
N ARG A 588 -14.46 -25.75 0.05
CA ARG A 588 -13.13 -25.89 0.65
C ARG A 588 -12.92 -24.91 1.80
N GLY A 589 -12.86 -25.47 3.00
CA GLY A 589 -12.59 -24.72 4.22
C GLY A 589 -13.84 -24.00 4.75
N GLU A 590 -14.25 -24.33 5.96
CA GLU A 590 -15.48 -23.83 6.60
C GLU A 590 -15.35 -22.39 7.13
N ARG A 591 -14.68 -21.48 6.39
CA ARG A 591 -14.46 -20.09 6.82
C ARG A 591 -15.71 -19.24 6.81
N VAL A 592 -16.70 -19.58 5.95
CA VAL A 592 -17.91 -18.79 5.77
C VAL A 592 -19.13 -19.69 5.78
N ARG A 593 -20.16 -19.25 6.51
CA ARG A 593 -21.49 -19.89 6.49
C ARG A 593 -22.55 -18.83 6.22
N THR A 594 -23.52 -19.19 5.38
CA THR A 594 -24.69 -18.35 5.15
C THR A 594 -25.86 -18.86 5.96
N TYR A 595 -26.59 -17.91 6.54
CA TYR A 595 -27.81 -18.20 7.27
C TYR A 595 -28.99 -17.60 6.51
N ARG A 596 -30.08 -18.36 6.31
CA ARG A 596 -31.31 -17.82 5.77
C ARG A 596 -31.81 -16.72 6.72
N ARG A 597 -32.12 -15.55 6.16
CA ARG A 597 -32.66 -14.42 6.91
C ARG A 597 -33.98 -14.83 7.56
N VAL A 598 -33.96 -15.21 8.84
CA VAL A 598 -35.16 -15.36 9.64
C VAL A 598 -35.58 -13.94 10.00
N ARG A 599 -36.72 -13.48 9.49
CA ARG A 599 -37.35 -12.24 9.96
C ARG A 599 -37.81 -12.47 11.40
N THR A 600 -36.98 -12.17 12.37
CA THR A 600 -37.36 -12.03 13.76
C THR A 600 -37.51 -10.55 14.06
N ARG A 601 -38.61 -10.20 14.71
CA ARG A 601 -38.93 -8.84 15.20
C ARG A 601 -38.00 -8.33 16.32
N SER A 602 -36.97 -9.07 16.67
CA SER A 602 -35.94 -8.70 17.64
C SER A 602 -34.59 -9.07 17.07
N GLY A 603 -33.68 -8.09 16.96
CA GLY A 603 -32.36 -8.27 16.39
C GLY A 603 -31.55 -9.30 17.19
N VAL A 604 -31.20 -10.38 16.54
CA VAL A 604 -30.20 -11.32 17.04
C VAL A 604 -28.89 -10.99 16.35
N ILE A 605 -27.98 -10.40 17.11
CA ILE A 605 -26.57 -10.33 16.75
C ILE A 605 -26.02 -11.75 16.91
N ALA A 606 -25.67 -12.41 15.82
CA ALA A 606 -24.90 -13.65 15.88
C ALA A 606 -23.53 -13.34 16.50
N ARG A 607 -23.25 -13.85 17.68
CA ARG A 607 -21.91 -13.87 18.24
C ARG A 607 -21.16 -15.04 17.58
N THR A 608 -20.15 -14.72 16.82
CA THR A 608 -19.09 -15.66 16.42
C THR A 608 -18.05 -15.70 17.53
#